data_db61ef2335c20cb43d7f311a2c7287ea
#
_entry.id   db61ef2335c20cb43d7f311a2c7287ea
#
_cell.length_a   1.000
_cell.length_b   1.000
_cell.length_c   1.000
_cell.angle_alpha   90.00
_cell.angle_beta   90.00
_cell.angle_gamma   90.00
#
_symmetry.space_group_name_H-M   'P 1'
#
loop_
_entity.id
_entity.type
_entity.pdbx_description
1 polymer ?
#
loop_
_entity_poly.entity_id
_entity_poly.type
_entity_poly.pdbx_seq_one_letter_code
_entity_poly.pdbx_strand_id
1 'polypeptide(L)'
;MIDPGKLTQLEGGQKRRKLALTLGALERDIDGVTEKGNEYSYKSIARADYVKKIVEICLKDPQMPSEDVKILKNALEEIPFDEKRSCNLARNTMLKIIGTFPAEWDLIIAPHPEVFDENGIVKQRDFFEGVSVYAEDIRSPFNLGSIFRTAEAMGAENVFVSPICVPPDHPKAVRSGMGCIETLGWQKKSLDELEEYSKKNDIPIFVLETGGTPLEEFKFPKKGICIIGSEELGVSPEALKKASYGRVTIPMKGLKASLNVGVAFGILMQKWVESLEKNDF
;
A
#
# COMPACT_ATOMS: atom_id res chain seq x y z
N MET A 1 6.70 7.71 -26.21
CA MET A 1 5.93 6.46 -26.45
C MET A 1 6.42 5.74 -27.70
N ILE A 2 6.25 4.41 -27.74
CA ILE A 2 6.63 3.59 -28.90
C ILE A 2 5.59 3.79 -30.00
N ASP A 3 6.05 3.86 -31.26
CA ASP A 3 5.15 3.93 -32.42
C ASP A 3 4.28 2.65 -32.50
N PRO A 4 2.92 2.77 -32.59
CA PRO A 4 2.03 1.62 -32.70
C PRO A 4 2.37 0.69 -33.87
N GLY A 5 2.85 1.26 -35.00
CA GLY A 5 3.29 0.48 -36.15
C GLY A 5 4.49 -0.43 -35.86
N LYS A 6 5.40 0.00 -34.98
CA LYS A 6 6.52 -0.84 -34.53
C LYS A 6 6.05 -1.97 -33.59
N LEU A 7 5.00 -1.74 -32.79
CA LEU A 7 4.45 -2.77 -31.93
C LEU A 7 3.72 -3.87 -32.72
N THR A 8 3.13 -3.53 -33.87
CA THR A 8 2.51 -4.54 -34.75
C THR A 8 3.51 -5.48 -35.42
N GLN A 9 4.76 -5.05 -35.57
CA GLN A 9 5.84 -5.86 -36.17
C GLN A 9 6.45 -6.88 -35.20
N LEU A 10 6.15 -6.75 -33.89
CA LEU A 10 6.60 -7.70 -32.88
C LEU A 10 5.64 -8.90 -32.81
N GLU A 11 6.16 -10.04 -32.34
CA GLU A 11 5.39 -11.28 -32.22
C GLU A 11 5.51 -11.93 -30.83
N GLY A 12 4.56 -12.80 -30.52
CA GLY A 12 4.59 -13.67 -29.35
C GLY A 12 4.77 -12.94 -28.01
N GLY A 13 5.53 -13.56 -27.11
CA GLY A 13 5.76 -13.03 -25.75
C GLY A 13 6.49 -11.68 -25.71
N GLN A 14 7.34 -11.39 -26.70
CA GLN A 14 8.03 -10.10 -26.78
C GLN A 14 7.04 -8.96 -27.05
N LYS A 15 6.11 -9.16 -27.99
CA LYS A 15 5.03 -8.21 -28.31
C LYS A 15 4.18 -7.92 -27.08
N ARG A 16 3.71 -8.97 -26.38
CA ARG A 16 2.85 -8.87 -25.18
C ARG A 16 3.53 -8.10 -24.04
N ARG A 17 4.81 -8.44 -23.75
CA ARG A 17 5.58 -7.69 -22.73
C ARG A 17 5.73 -6.23 -23.09
N LYS A 18 5.99 -5.92 -24.35
CA LYS A 18 6.13 -4.54 -24.80
C LYS A 18 4.81 -3.78 -24.75
N LEU A 19 3.68 -4.42 -25.09
CA LEU A 19 2.34 -3.86 -24.95
C LEU A 19 2.02 -3.58 -23.47
N ALA A 20 2.25 -4.55 -22.57
CA ALA A 20 2.03 -4.36 -21.15
C ALA A 20 2.87 -3.20 -20.57
N LEU A 21 4.16 -3.09 -20.94
CA LEU A 21 5.01 -1.97 -20.52
C LEU A 21 4.52 -0.63 -21.06
N THR A 22 4.06 -0.59 -22.33
CA THR A 22 3.52 0.63 -22.95
C THR A 22 2.24 1.08 -22.25
N LEU A 23 1.33 0.15 -21.95
CA LEU A 23 0.10 0.43 -21.21
C LEU A 23 0.38 0.92 -19.78
N GLY A 24 1.34 0.31 -19.08
CA GLY A 24 1.76 0.80 -17.76
C GLY A 24 2.40 2.19 -17.81
N ALA A 25 3.12 2.53 -18.88
CA ALA A 25 3.62 3.88 -19.09
C ALA A 25 2.48 4.89 -19.34
N LEU A 26 1.44 4.47 -20.09
CA LEU A 26 0.23 5.29 -20.30
C LEU A 26 -0.54 5.54 -19.00
N GLU A 27 -0.71 4.52 -18.16
CA GLU A 27 -1.33 4.67 -16.84
C GLU A 27 -0.60 5.72 -16.00
N ARG A 28 0.73 5.69 -15.96
CA ARG A 28 1.54 6.69 -15.24
C ARG A 28 1.39 8.10 -15.82
N ASP A 29 1.35 8.23 -17.13
CA ASP A 29 1.15 9.51 -17.78
C ASP A 29 -0.23 10.10 -17.50
N ILE A 30 -1.28 9.26 -17.52
CA ILE A 30 -2.64 9.65 -17.20
C ILE A 30 -2.73 10.15 -15.75
N ASP A 31 -2.06 9.48 -14.82
CA ASP A 31 -2.03 9.83 -13.39
C ASP A 31 -1.07 10.98 -13.04
N GLY A 32 -0.30 11.48 -14.00
CA GLY A 32 0.70 12.53 -13.75
C GLY A 32 1.88 12.09 -12.87
N VAL A 33 2.11 10.77 -12.73
CA VAL A 33 3.19 10.20 -11.91
C VAL A 33 4.44 9.85 -12.73
N THR A 34 4.64 10.48 -13.86
CA THR A 34 5.85 10.35 -14.67
C THR A 34 7.01 11.11 -14.05
N GLU A 35 8.19 10.51 -14.04
CA GLU A 35 9.41 11.18 -13.59
C GLU A 35 9.70 12.42 -14.46
N LYS A 36 10.13 13.52 -13.82
CA LYS A 36 10.56 14.74 -14.53
C LYS A 36 11.64 14.39 -15.57
N GLY A 37 11.42 14.78 -16.80
CA GLY A 37 12.29 14.45 -17.94
C GLY A 37 11.88 13.23 -18.76
N ASN A 38 10.87 12.48 -18.32
CA ASN A 38 10.27 11.36 -19.05
C ASN A 38 8.91 11.71 -19.66
N GLU A 39 8.73 12.94 -20.10
CA GLU A 39 7.52 13.37 -20.80
C GLU A 39 7.32 12.55 -22.07
N TYR A 40 6.15 11.94 -22.19
CA TYR A 40 5.84 11.09 -23.33
C TYR A 40 5.31 11.90 -24.51
N SER A 41 5.93 11.76 -25.67
CA SER A 41 5.43 12.31 -26.92
C SER A 41 4.59 11.27 -27.66
N TYR A 42 3.41 11.65 -28.11
CA TYR A 42 2.49 10.82 -28.88
C TYR A 42 2.55 11.07 -30.39
N LYS A 43 3.62 11.72 -30.87
CA LYS A 43 3.88 11.95 -32.31
C LYS A 43 2.67 12.50 -33.08
N SER A 44 2.12 13.58 -32.65
CA SER A 44 1.02 14.30 -33.33
C SER A 44 -0.39 13.67 -33.25
N ILE A 45 -0.60 12.61 -32.47
CA ILE A 45 -1.95 12.09 -32.19
C ILE A 45 -2.34 12.35 -30.74
N ALA A 46 -3.62 12.47 -30.48
CA ALA A 46 -4.12 12.60 -29.10
C ALA A 46 -3.81 11.34 -28.28
N ARG A 47 -3.61 11.51 -26.97
CA ARG A 47 -3.35 10.36 -26.08
C ARG A 47 -4.46 9.31 -26.16
N ALA A 48 -5.73 9.74 -26.15
CA ALA A 48 -6.87 8.82 -26.27
C ALA A 48 -6.82 7.99 -27.57
N ASP A 49 -6.46 8.59 -28.70
CA ASP A 49 -6.31 7.86 -29.97
C ASP A 49 -5.12 6.90 -29.94
N TYR A 50 -4.05 7.27 -29.23
CA TYR A 50 -2.93 6.37 -29.01
C TYR A 50 -3.33 5.17 -28.15
N VAL A 51 -4.03 5.38 -27.03
CA VAL A 51 -4.57 4.32 -26.17
C VAL A 51 -5.47 3.38 -27.00
N LYS A 52 -6.40 3.94 -27.78
CA LYS A 52 -7.27 3.16 -28.68
C LYS A 52 -6.49 2.23 -29.58
N LYS A 53 -5.47 2.76 -30.28
CA LYS A 53 -4.62 1.96 -31.16
C LYS A 53 -3.89 0.84 -30.42
N ILE A 54 -3.39 1.09 -29.19
CA ILE A 54 -2.71 0.06 -28.41
C ILE A 54 -3.68 -1.06 -28.00
N VAL A 55 -4.88 -0.71 -27.53
CA VAL A 55 -5.91 -1.70 -27.14
C VAL A 55 -6.38 -2.51 -28.36
N GLU A 56 -6.53 -1.88 -29.53
CA GLU A 56 -6.84 -2.57 -30.78
C GLU A 56 -5.74 -3.58 -31.19
N ILE A 57 -4.46 -3.26 -30.92
CA ILE A 57 -3.34 -4.18 -31.14
C ILE A 57 -3.42 -5.36 -30.17
N CYS A 58 -3.79 -5.12 -28.90
CA CYS A 58 -4.00 -6.18 -27.92
C CYS A 58 -5.11 -7.13 -28.34
N LEU A 59 -6.24 -6.61 -28.84
CA LEU A 59 -7.37 -7.41 -29.34
C LEU A 59 -7.02 -8.36 -30.51
N LYS A 60 -5.97 -8.03 -31.27
CA LYS A 60 -5.50 -8.86 -32.38
C LYS A 60 -4.50 -9.95 -31.96
N ASP A 61 -4.26 -10.12 -30.65
CA ASP A 61 -3.35 -11.18 -30.17
C ASP A 61 -3.99 -12.56 -30.38
N PRO A 62 -3.28 -13.51 -31.01
CA PRO A 62 -3.82 -14.85 -31.29
C PRO A 62 -4.21 -15.68 -30.04
N GLN A 63 -3.65 -15.33 -28.89
CA GLN A 63 -3.95 -16.00 -27.61
C GLN A 63 -4.93 -15.19 -26.74
N MET A 64 -5.60 -14.20 -27.32
CA MET A 64 -6.61 -13.42 -26.60
C MET A 64 -7.77 -14.31 -26.15
N PRO A 65 -8.02 -14.45 -24.83
CA PRO A 65 -9.16 -15.23 -24.35
C PRO A 65 -10.47 -14.64 -24.83
N SER A 66 -11.42 -15.49 -25.24
CA SER A 66 -12.72 -15.05 -25.77
C SER A 66 -13.52 -14.20 -24.76
N GLU A 67 -13.38 -14.49 -23.48
CA GLU A 67 -13.97 -13.72 -22.38
C GLU A 67 -13.40 -12.29 -22.31
N ASP A 68 -12.08 -12.14 -22.51
CA ASP A 68 -11.40 -10.86 -22.45
C ASP A 68 -11.65 -9.98 -23.69
N VAL A 69 -11.97 -10.59 -24.85
CA VAL A 69 -12.34 -9.86 -26.08
C VAL A 69 -13.52 -8.93 -25.85
N LYS A 70 -14.56 -9.40 -25.15
CA LYS A 70 -15.75 -8.59 -24.85
C LYS A 70 -15.39 -7.43 -23.91
N ILE A 71 -14.59 -7.72 -22.88
CA ILE A 71 -14.15 -6.71 -21.92
C ILE A 71 -13.36 -5.61 -22.61
N LEU A 72 -12.38 -5.97 -23.45
CA LEU A 72 -11.55 -4.98 -24.17
C LEU A 72 -12.31 -4.22 -25.25
N LYS A 73 -13.34 -4.82 -25.89
CA LYS A 73 -14.21 -4.08 -26.81
C LYS A 73 -15.01 -3.02 -26.08
N ASN A 74 -15.60 -3.35 -24.94
CA ASN A 74 -16.28 -2.36 -24.11
C ASN A 74 -15.31 -1.25 -23.65
N ALA A 75 -14.09 -1.63 -23.24
CA ALA A 75 -13.06 -0.66 -22.85
C ALA A 75 -12.70 0.32 -23.99
N LEU A 76 -12.72 -0.11 -25.24
CA LEU A 76 -12.52 0.78 -26.38
C LEU A 76 -13.60 1.85 -26.53
N GLU A 77 -14.85 1.50 -26.24
CA GLU A 77 -15.99 2.42 -26.28
C GLU A 77 -15.92 3.45 -25.13
N GLU A 78 -15.30 3.06 -24.01
CA GLU A 78 -15.16 3.88 -22.81
C GLU A 78 -13.93 4.80 -22.81
N ILE A 79 -12.98 4.63 -23.73
CA ILE A 79 -11.75 5.45 -23.78
C ILE A 79 -11.99 6.95 -23.67
N PRO A 80 -13.02 7.56 -24.29
CA PRO A 80 -13.28 8.99 -24.15
C PRO A 80 -13.59 9.42 -22.72
N PHE A 81 -14.01 8.51 -21.85
CA PHE A 81 -14.47 8.76 -20.49
C PHE A 81 -13.49 8.24 -19.44
N ASP A 82 -12.84 7.12 -19.68
CA ASP A 82 -11.92 6.46 -18.73
C ASP A 82 -10.74 5.78 -19.45
N GLU A 83 -9.79 6.60 -19.92
CA GLU A 83 -8.55 6.12 -20.56
C GLU A 83 -7.74 5.19 -19.64
N LYS A 84 -7.69 5.50 -18.34
CA LYS A 84 -6.90 4.74 -17.36
C LYS A 84 -7.43 3.31 -17.21
N ARG A 85 -8.73 3.16 -17.02
CA ARG A 85 -9.36 1.84 -16.90
C ARG A 85 -9.12 1.00 -18.14
N SER A 86 -9.24 1.60 -19.32
CA SER A 86 -8.98 0.91 -20.59
C SER A 86 -7.52 0.45 -20.72
N CYS A 87 -6.55 1.27 -20.31
CA CYS A 87 -5.14 0.88 -20.25
C CYS A 87 -4.91 -0.26 -19.26
N ASN A 88 -5.49 -0.17 -18.06
CA ASN A 88 -5.34 -1.16 -17.00
C ASN A 88 -5.90 -2.53 -17.40
N LEU A 89 -7.11 -2.57 -17.96
CA LEU A 89 -7.73 -3.81 -18.44
C LEU A 89 -6.88 -4.47 -19.53
N ALA A 90 -6.43 -3.71 -20.52
CA ALA A 90 -5.59 -4.24 -21.60
C ALA A 90 -4.22 -4.72 -21.08
N ARG A 91 -3.59 -3.97 -20.15
CA ARG A 91 -2.34 -4.36 -19.50
C ARG A 91 -2.48 -5.69 -18.75
N ASN A 92 -3.50 -5.79 -17.91
CA ASN A 92 -3.74 -6.99 -17.11
C ASN A 92 -4.04 -8.20 -17.99
N THR A 93 -4.78 -8.04 -19.08
CA THR A 93 -5.02 -9.10 -20.07
C THR A 93 -3.70 -9.55 -20.71
N MET A 94 -2.83 -8.63 -21.11
CA MET A 94 -1.52 -9.00 -21.68
C MET A 94 -0.65 -9.75 -20.66
N LEU A 95 -0.64 -9.32 -19.41
CA LEU A 95 0.10 -9.98 -18.31
C LEU A 95 -0.47 -11.38 -18.04
N LYS A 96 -1.79 -11.54 -18.00
CA LYS A 96 -2.47 -12.84 -17.86
C LYS A 96 -2.05 -13.83 -18.96
N ILE A 97 -2.01 -13.39 -20.21
CA ILE A 97 -1.58 -14.23 -21.35
C ILE A 97 -0.09 -14.61 -21.22
N ILE A 98 0.74 -13.75 -20.67
CA ILE A 98 2.16 -14.04 -20.41
C ILE A 98 2.33 -15.00 -19.22
N GLY A 99 1.30 -15.17 -18.39
CA GLY A 99 1.35 -15.97 -17.17
C GLY A 99 1.94 -15.22 -15.97
N THR A 100 1.83 -13.88 -15.96
CA THR A 100 2.28 -13.03 -14.86
C THR A 100 1.13 -12.17 -14.35
N PHE A 101 1.23 -11.77 -13.08
CA PHE A 101 0.29 -10.84 -12.45
C PHE A 101 1.10 -9.72 -11.80
N PRO A 102 0.60 -8.47 -11.84
CA PRO A 102 1.27 -7.38 -11.13
C PRO A 102 1.25 -7.66 -9.63
N ALA A 103 2.39 -7.44 -9.00
CA ALA A 103 2.43 -7.36 -7.55
C ALA A 103 1.90 -5.98 -7.10
N GLU A 104 1.60 -5.82 -5.82
CA GLU A 104 1.04 -4.57 -5.31
C GLU A 104 1.90 -3.34 -5.67
N TRP A 105 3.22 -3.47 -5.58
CA TRP A 105 4.17 -2.40 -5.96
C TRP A 105 4.31 -2.14 -7.46
N ASP A 106 3.74 -2.99 -8.31
CA ASP A 106 3.65 -2.75 -9.76
C ASP A 106 2.37 -1.98 -10.13
N LEU A 107 1.47 -1.77 -9.16
CA LEU A 107 0.25 -1.00 -9.33
C LEU A 107 0.60 0.48 -9.47
N ILE A 108 -0.11 1.15 -10.37
CA ILE A 108 0.03 2.59 -10.59
C ILE A 108 -1.10 3.27 -9.83
N ILE A 109 -0.74 3.89 -8.71
CA ILE A 109 -1.67 4.57 -7.81
C ILE A 109 -1.30 6.05 -7.79
N ALA A 110 -2.22 6.90 -8.23
CA ALA A 110 -2.04 8.33 -8.14
C ALA A 110 -2.12 8.79 -6.67
N PRO A 111 -1.33 9.79 -6.27
CA PRO A 111 -1.51 10.45 -4.98
C PRO A 111 -2.93 11.00 -4.87
N HIS A 112 -3.50 11.00 -3.65
CA HIS A 112 -4.80 11.60 -3.42
C HIS A 112 -4.71 13.12 -3.69
N PRO A 113 -5.64 13.73 -4.43
CA PRO A 113 -5.58 15.16 -4.77
C PRO A 113 -5.46 16.09 -3.55
N GLU A 114 -6.04 15.70 -2.41
CA GLU A 114 -6.01 16.48 -1.17
C GLU A 114 -4.63 16.51 -0.49
N VAL A 115 -3.68 15.67 -0.94
CA VAL A 115 -2.29 15.67 -0.45
C VAL A 115 -1.53 16.93 -0.88
N PHE A 116 -2.02 17.63 -1.92
CA PHE A 116 -1.38 18.85 -2.42
C PHE A 116 -2.15 20.11 -1.98
N ASP A 117 -1.42 21.17 -1.71
CA ASP A 117 -2.00 22.50 -1.51
C ASP A 117 -2.35 23.16 -2.86
N GLU A 118 -2.90 24.38 -2.80
CA GLU A 118 -3.26 25.18 -3.99
C GLU A 118 -2.07 25.50 -4.92
N ASN A 119 -0.83 25.37 -4.41
CA ASN A 119 0.41 25.60 -5.15
C ASN A 119 1.04 24.29 -5.66
N GLY A 120 0.37 23.15 -5.45
CA GLY A 120 0.90 21.83 -5.80
C GLY A 120 2.03 21.33 -4.89
N ILE A 121 2.16 21.89 -3.69
CA ILE A 121 3.13 21.47 -2.68
C ILE A 121 2.45 20.43 -1.77
N VAL A 122 3.18 19.37 -1.42
CA VAL A 122 2.69 18.36 -0.48
C VAL A 122 2.40 19.02 0.87
N LYS A 123 1.15 18.91 1.33
CA LYS A 123 0.73 19.43 2.63
C LYS A 123 1.51 18.77 3.76
N GLN A 124 1.68 19.50 4.86
CA GLN A 124 2.18 18.90 6.08
C GLN A 124 1.19 17.84 6.56
N ARG A 125 1.69 16.67 6.95
CA ARG A 125 0.88 15.55 7.41
C ARG A 125 0.25 15.85 8.76
N ASP A 126 -1.05 15.64 8.88
CA ASP A 126 -1.75 15.61 10.16
C ASP A 126 -1.54 14.27 10.86
N PHE A 127 -1.44 14.29 12.19
CA PHE A 127 -1.28 13.08 12.99
C PHE A 127 -1.82 13.27 14.41
N PHE A 128 -2.13 12.16 15.06
CA PHE A 128 -2.53 12.13 16.48
C PHE A 128 -1.27 12.10 17.35
N GLU A 129 -1.03 13.17 18.11
CA GLU A 129 0.13 13.30 18.98
C GLU A 129 0.22 12.14 19.98
N GLY A 130 1.36 11.48 20.07
CA GLY A 130 1.61 10.35 20.95
C GLY A 130 1.04 9.01 20.49
N VAL A 131 0.36 8.94 19.35
CA VAL A 131 -0.11 7.67 18.76
C VAL A 131 1.02 7.03 17.97
N SER A 132 1.52 5.91 18.42
CA SER A 132 2.68 5.25 17.83
C SER A 132 2.51 3.73 17.75
N VAL A 133 3.25 3.10 16.85
CA VAL A 133 3.32 1.64 16.72
C VAL A 133 4.75 1.15 16.92
N TYR A 134 4.90 0.01 17.57
CA TYR A 134 6.15 -0.73 17.65
C TYR A 134 5.99 -2.07 16.93
N ALA A 135 6.73 -2.23 15.84
CA ALA A 135 6.79 -3.46 15.07
C ALA A 135 7.85 -4.37 15.67
N GLU A 136 7.41 -5.40 16.41
CA GLU A 136 8.30 -6.36 17.05
C GLU A 136 8.59 -7.52 16.09
N ASP A 137 9.84 -7.65 15.68
CA ASP A 137 10.38 -8.79 14.95
C ASP A 137 9.63 -9.17 13.66
N ILE A 138 9.07 -8.18 12.99
CA ILE A 138 8.42 -8.39 11.70
C ILE A 138 9.44 -8.91 10.69
N ARG A 139 9.14 -10.07 10.08
CA ARG A 139 10.04 -10.77 9.14
C ARG A 139 9.73 -10.48 7.69
N SER A 140 8.46 -10.27 7.36
CA SER A 140 8.02 -9.98 6.00
C SER A 140 8.18 -8.50 5.68
N PRO A 141 9.01 -8.13 4.67
CA PRO A 141 9.11 -6.76 4.23
C PRO A 141 7.80 -6.21 3.67
N PHE A 142 6.91 -7.08 3.17
CA PHE A 142 5.58 -6.67 2.70
C PHE A 142 4.67 -6.27 3.86
N ASN A 143 4.69 -7.04 4.95
CA ASN A 143 3.93 -6.71 6.13
C ASN A 143 4.45 -5.41 6.76
N LEU A 144 5.77 -5.23 6.83
CA LEU A 144 6.36 -4.01 7.36
C LEU A 144 5.93 -2.78 6.53
N GLY A 145 6.04 -2.84 5.21
CA GLY A 145 5.58 -1.75 4.34
C GLY A 145 4.08 -1.47 4.47
N SER A 146 3.24 -2.52 4.61
CA SER A 146 1.81 -2.39 4.87
C SER A 146 1.52 -1.72 6.23
N ILE A 147 2.30 -2.04 7.26
CA ILE A 147 2.21 -1.40 8.58
C ILE A 147 2.53 0.10 8.47
N PHE A 148 3.61 0.48 7.79
CA PHE A 148 3.94 1.88 7.56
C PHE A 148 2.84 2.63 6.81
N ARG A 149 2.31 2.02 5.75
CA ARG A 149 1.22 2.60 4.97
C ARG A 149 -0.05 2.80 5.78
N THR A 150 -0.41 1.82 6.61
CA THR A 150 -1.55 1.92 7.52
C THR A 150 -1.31 2.98 8.59
N ALA A 151 -0.13 3.00 9.21
CA ALA A 151 0.24 3.97 10.25
C ALA A 151 0.19 5.41 9.71
N GLU A 152 0.70 5.63 8.50
CA GLU A 152 0.65 6.93 7.85
C GLU A 152 -0.79 7.35 7.55
N ALA A 153 -1.55 6.51 6.87
CA ALA A 153 -2.94 6.79 6.47
C ALA A 153 -3.88 7.02 7.66
N MET A 154 -3.60 6.41 8.81
CA MET A 154 -4.40 6.54 10.04
C MET A 154 -3.83 7.57 11.03
N GLY A 155 -2.88 8.38 10.62
CA GLY A 155 -2.35 9.49 11.42
C GLY A 155 -1.54 9.05 12.64
N ALA A 156 -0.86 7.91 12.62
CA ALA A 156 0.12 7.59 13.66
C ALA A 156 1.29 8.58 13.60
N GLU A 157 1.80 9.02 14.75
CA GLU A 157 2.92 9.94 14.82
C GLU A 157 4.24 9.27 14.48
N ASN A 158 4.52 8.08 15.07
CA ASN A 158 5.80 7.40 14.93
C ASN A 158 5.63 5.90 14.65
N VAL A 159 6.61 5.33 13.94
CA VAL A 159 6.84 3.89 13.85
C VAL A 159 8.19 3.56 14.47
N PHE A 160 8.18 2.67 15.45
CA PHE A 160 9.38 2.06 16.01
C PHE A 160 9.51 0.64 15.49
N VAL A 161 10.73 0.19 15.25
CA VAL A 161 11.03 -1.18 14.82
C VAL A 161 12.03 -1.84 15.76
N SER A 162 11.84 -3.10 16.07
CA SER A 162 12.80 -3.86 16.88
C SER A 162 14.13 -4.06 16.14
N PRO A 163 15.23 -4.34 16.86
CA PRO A 163 16.56 -4.54 16.26
C PRO A 163 16.63 -5.65 15.20
N ILE A 164 15.82 -6.71 15.34
CA ILE A 164 15.79 -7.87 14.44
C ILE A 164 14.63 -7.86 13.46
N CYS A 165 13.82 -6.81 13.46
CA CYS A 165 12.84 -6.56 12.41
C CYS A 165 13.53 -6.43 11.05
N VAL A 166 12.85 -6.83 9.97
CA VAL A 166 13.34 -6.54 8.62
C VAL A 166 13.59 -5.03 8.48
N PRO A 167 14.72 -4.61 7.89
CA PRO A 167 15.02 -3.18 7.76
C PRO A 167 13.95 -2.45 6.94
N PRO A 168 13.42 -1.28 7.40
CA PRO A 168 12.45 -0.50 6.64
C PRO A 168 12.94 -0.05 5.25
N ASP A 169 14.25 0.17 5.09
CA ASP A 169 14.90 0.50 3.83
C ASP A 169 15.07 -0.71 2.88
N HIS A 170 14.63 -1.91 3.30
CA HIS A 170 14.63 -3.07 2.42
C HIS A 170 13.78 -2.79 1.17
N PRO A 171 14.28 -3.05 -0.09
CA PRO A 171 13.59 -2.65 -1.32
C PRO A 171 12.15 -3.11 -1.44
N LYS A 172 11.79 -4.27 -0.88
CA LYS A 172 10.41 -4.77 -0.88
C LYS A 172 9.52 -4.06 0.16
N ALA A 173 10.07 -3.62 1.29
CA ALA A 173 9.34 -2.82 2.26
C ALA A 173 9.07 -1.42 1.72
N VAL A 174 10.08 -0.76 1.14
CA VAL A 174 9.93 0.54 0.47
C VAL A 174 8.85 0.48 -0.61
N ARG A 175 8.87 -0.56 -1.47
CA ARG A 175 7.84 -0.72 -2.51
C ARG A 175 6.44 -0.91 -1.95
N SER A 176 6.27 -1.79 -0.95
CA SER A 176 4.95 -2.03 -0.34
C SER A 176 4.48 -0.87 0.53
N GLY A 177 5.40 -0.08 1.07
CA GLY A 177 5.13 1.13 1.84
C GLY A 177 4.69 2.32 0.99
N MET A 178 4.90 2.27 -0.34
CA MET A 178 4.40 3.29 -1.29
C MET A 178 4.77 4.73 -0.91
N GLY A 179 5.99 4.96 -0.40
CA GLY A 179 6.48 6.28 0.05
C GLY A 179 6.20 6.60 1.51
N CYS A 180 5.36 5.82 2.20
CA CYS A 180 4.97 6.12 3.58
C CYS A 180 6.11 5.93 4.59
N ILE A 181 7.13 5.12 4.26
CA ILE A 181 8.31 4.93 5.12
C ILE A 181 9.12 6.22 5.23
N GLU A 182 9.30 6.91 4.11
CA GLU A 182 10.01 8.18 4.02
C GLU A 182 9.20 9.32 4.65
N THR A 183 7.88 9.33 4.41
CA THR A 183 6.97 10.38 4.92
C THR A 183 6.80 10.31 6.43
N LEU A 184 6.62 9.10 6.97
CA LEU A 184 6.38 8.89 8.40
C LEU A 184 7.67 8.97 9.22
N GLY A 185 8.78 8.49 8.66
CA GLY A 185 10.00 8.25 9.41
C GLY A 185 9.90 7.05 10.35
N TRP A 186 11.04 6.68 10.93
CA TRP A 186 11.07 5.55 11.86
C TRP A 186 12.33 5.59 12.73
N GLN A 187 12.27 4.89 13.85
CA GLN A 187 13.41 4.72 14.76
C GLN A 187 13.53 3.25 15.15
N LYS A 188 14.77 2.75 15.20
CA LYS A 188 15.07 1.45 15.76
C LYS A 188 15.18 1.56 17.27
N LYS A 189 14.47 0.71 18.01
CA LYS A 189 14.52 0.65 19.46
C LYS A 189 14.44 -0.80 19.94
N SER A 190 15.23 -1.14 20.96
CA SER A 190 14.97 -2.33 21.77
C SER A 190 13.72 -2.15 22.64
N LEU A 191 13.23 -3.22 23.23
CA LEU A 191 12.08 -3.14 24.15
C LEU A 191 12.40 -2.31 25.39
N ASP A 192 13.65 -2.31 25.87
CA ASP A 192 14.07 -1.49 27.01
C ASP A 192 14.09 0.00 26.64
N GLU A 193 14.66 0.35 25.48
CA GLU A 193 14.64 1.73 24.98
C GLU A 193 13.21 2.22 24.69
N LEU A 194 12.31 1.31 24.27
CA LEU A 194 10.89 1.63 24.08
C LEU A 194 10.22 1.93 25.43
N GLU A 195 10.50 1.14 26.44
CA GLU A 195 9.97 1.33 27.80
C GLU A 195 10.49 2.63 28.41
N GLU A 196 11.77 2.95 28.24
CA GLU A 196 12.34 4.23 28.66
C GLU A 196 11.68 5.42 27.95
N TYR A 197 11.47 5.29 26.64
CA TYR A 197 10.77 6.32 25.85
C TYR A 197 9.33 6.50 26.34
N SER A 198 8.61 5.41 26.59
CA SER A 198 7.24 5.40 27.13
C SER A 198 7.18 6.15 28.47
N LYS A 199 8.05 5.81 29.42
CA LYS A 199 8.12 6.44 30.74
C LYS A 199 8.48 7.92 30.67
N LYS A 200 9.46 8.28 29.84
CA LYS A 200 9.92 9.66 29.68
C LYS A 200 8.86 10.60 29.13
N ASN A 201 8.00 10.10 28.23
CA ASN A 201 6.98 10.89 27.55
C ASN A 201 5.57 10.70 28.11
N ASP A 202 5.42 9.88 29.15
CA ASP A 202 4.13 9.50 29.74
C ASP A 202 3.15 8.93 28.70
N ILE A 203 3.64 8.03 27.84
CA ILE A 203 2.88 7.37 26.79
C ILE A 203 2.75 5.89 27.12
N PRO A 204 1.55 5.38 27.45
CA PRO A 204 1.38 3.99 27.87
C PRO A 204 1.60 3.01 26.71
N ILE A 205 2.07 1.81 27.04
CA ILE A 205 2.25 0.71 26.10
C ILE A 205 1.10 -0.27 26.24
N PHE A 206 0.52 -0.67 25.11
CA PHE A 206 -0.42 -1.79 25.01
C PHE A 206 -0.04 -2.70 23.84
N VAL A 207 -0.57 -3.90 23.80
CA VAL A 207 -0.25 -4.90 22.79
C VAL A 207 -1.47 -5.39 22.05
N LEU A 208 -1.33 -5.65 20.76
CA LEU A 208 -2.32 -6.38 19.96
C LEU A 208 -1.94 -7.86 19.92
N GLU A 209 -2.68 -8.69 20.68
CA GLU A 209 -2.41 -10.12 20.75
C GLU A 209 -3.68 -10.88 21.17
N THR A 210 -3.76 -12.16 20.85
CA THR A 210 -4.88 -13.02 21.23
C THR A 210 -5.01 -13.17 22.73
N GLY A 211 -6.24 -13.37 23.26
CA GLY A 211 -6.52 -13.57 24.68
C GLY A 211 -6.46 -12.30 25.54
N GLY A 212 -6.57 -11.13 24.94
CA GLY A 212 -6.75 -9.85 25.63
C GLY A 212 -8.21 -9.41 25.74
N THR A 213 -8.42 -8.15 26.10
CA THR A 213 -9.74 -7.51 26.07
C THR A 213 -10.23 -7.43 24.61
N PRO A 214 -11.48 -7.85 24.31
CA PRO A 214 -12.04 -7.70 22.98
C PRO A 214 -11.95 -6.27 22.45
N LEU A 215 -11.68 -6.09 21.17
CA LEU A 215 -11.48 -4.79 20.53
C LEU A 215 -12.60 -3.81 20.79
N GLU A 216 -13.85 -4.29 20.84
CA GLU A 216 -15.06 -3.47 21.08
C GLU A 216 -15.19 -2.99 22.54
N GLU A 217 -14.53 -3.66 23.48
CA GLU A 217 -14.56 -3.37 24.90
C GLU A 217 -13.29 -2.65 25.38
N PHE A 218 -12.25 -2.67 24.58
CA PHE A 218 -10.97 -2.06 24.92
C PHE A 218 -11.06 -0.54 24.87
N LYS A 219 -10.75 0.09 26.00
CA LYS A 219 -10.71 1.56 26.10
C LYS A 219 -9.35 2.04 25.60
N PHE A 220 -9.31 2.55 24.39
CA PHE A 220 -8.08 3.07 23.83
C PHE A 220 -7.56 4.31 24.55
N PRO A 221 -6.25 4.41 24.78
CA PRO A 221 -5.66 5.61 25.36
C PRO A 221 -5.65 6.74 24.32
N LYS A 222 -5.69 8.00 24.78
CA LYS A 222 -5.55 9.17 23.90
C LYS A 222 -4.16 9.24 23.24
N LYS A 223 -3.13 8.81 23.97
CA LYS A 223 -1.75 8.63 23.51
C LYS A 223 -1.33 7.21 23.87
N GLY A 224 -0.55 6.56 23.04
CA GLY A 224 -0.12 5.20 23.34
C GLY A 224 0.86 4.64 22.32
N ILE A 225 1.57 3.58 22.69
CA ILE A 225 2.38 2.78 21.80
C ILE A 225 1.74 1.41 21.70
N CYS A 226 1.28 1.05 20.49
CA CYS A 226 0.78 -0.29 20.23
C CYS A 226 1.94 -1.20 19.80
N ILE A 227 2.20 -2.28 20.53
CA ILE A 227 3.13 -3.32 20.08
C ILE A 227 2.36 -4.34 19.25
N ILE A 228 2.86 -4.63 18.05
CA ILE A 228 2.42 -5.72 17.18
C ILE A 228 3.56 -6.71 16.98
N GLY A 229 3.28 -7.99 17.17
CA GLY A 229 4.30 -9.04 17.18
C GLY A 229 4.59 -9.63 15.81
N SER A 230 5.58 -10.51 15.76
CA SER A 230 5.99 -11.22 14.55
C SER A 230 4.91 -12.16 14.00
N GLU A 231 5.01 -12.48 12.72
CA GLU A 231 4.03 -13.30 11.99
C GLU A 231 3.92 -14.72 12.53
N GLU A 232 5.01 -15.26 13.06
CA GLU A 232 5.08 -16.64 13.52
C GLU A 232 4.83 -16.79 15.01
N LEU A 233 5.37 -15.90 15.83
CA LEU A 233 5.40 -16.02 17.28
C LEU A 233 4.47 -15.08 18.01
N GLY A 234 3.91 -14.08 17.30
CA GLY A 234 3.13 -13.02 17.93
C GLY A 234 3.99 -12.08 18.77
N VAL A 235 3.38 -11.45 19.76
CA VAL A 235 4.05 -10.54 20.70
C VAL A 235 4.88 -11.35 21.70
N SER A 236 6.13 -10.93 21.95
CA SER A 236 7.01 -11.64 22.86
C SER A 236 6.54 -11.60 24.32
N PRO A 237 6.90 -12.61 25.15
CA PRO A 237 6.59 -12.58 26.57
C PRO A 237 7.19 -11.36 27.31
N GLU A 238 8.28 -10.83 26.80
CA GLU A 238 8.92 -9.63 27.33
C GLU A 238 8.09 -8.39 27.01
N ALA A 239 7.65 -8.21 25.76
CA ALA A 239 6.77 -7.12 25.35
C ALA A 239 5.43 -7.18 26.09
N LEU A 240 4.85 -8.36 26.29
CA LEU A 240 3.64 -8.55 27.10
C LEU A 240 3.80 -8.06 28.55
N LYS A 241 4.99 -8.24 29.16
CA LYS A 241 5.26 -7.74 30.52
C LYS A 241 5.38 -6.22 30.57
N LYS A 242 5.86 -5.59 29.49
CA LYS A 242 6.00 -4.14 29.37
C LYS A 242 4.71 -3.42 28.96
N ALA A 243 3.68 -4.15 28.57
CA ALA A 243 2.37 -3.62 28.19
C ALA A 243 1.60 -3.09 29.41
N SER A 244 2.00 -1.92 29.91
CA SER A 244 1.47 -1.29 31.12
C SER A 244 -0.02 -0.95 31.03
N TYR A 245 -0.56 -0.73 29.84
CA TYR A 245 -1.95 -0.36 29.63
C TYR A 245 -2.86 -1.53 29.34
N GLY A 246 -2.30 -2.62 28.84
CA GLY A 246 -3.07 -3.84 28.64
C GLY A 246 -2.86 -4.52 27.29
N ARG A 247 -3.73 -5.47 27.03
CA ARG A 247 -3.72 -6.32 25.86
C ARG A 247 -5.08 -6.28 25.20
N VAL A 248 -5.10 -5.94 23.91
CA VAL A 248 -6.32 -5.93 23.09
C VAL A 248 -6.32 -7.11 22.14
N THR A 249 -7.47 -7.70 21.88
CA THR A 249 -7.64 -8.80 20.95
C THR A 249 -8.74 -8.53 19.95
N ILE A 250 -8.55 -8.98 18.72
CA ILE A 250 -9.58 -9.01 17.68
C ILE A 250 -10.32 -10.34 17.79
N PRO A 251 -11.61 -10.35 18.16
CA PRO A 251 -12.38 -11.60 18.23
C PRO A 251 -12.48 -12.28 16.86
N MET A 252 -12.09 -13.54 16.78
CA MET A 252 -12.17 -14.32 15.55
C MET A 252 -13.25 -15.41 15.70
N LYS A 253 -14.06 -15.58 14.66
CA LYS A 253 -15.13 -16.60 14.61
C LYS A 253 -14.82 -17.77 13.71
N GLY A 254 -13.77 -17.67 12.90
CA GLY A 254 -13.33 -18.71 11.97
C GLY A 254 -12.44 -19.78 12.62
N LEU A 255 -12.03 -20.76 11.85
CA LEU A 255 -11.13 -21.83 12.29
C LEU A 255 -9.65 -21.38 12.40
N LYS A 256 -9.29 -20.25 11.83
CA LYS A 256 -7.92 -19.71 11.93
C LYS A 256 -7.74 -18.97 13.24
N ALA A 257 -6.57 -19.21 13.86
CA ALA A 257 -6.23 -18.61 15.16
C ALA A 257 -5.57 -17.22 15.03
N SER A 258 -5.26 -16.75 13.81
CA SER A 258 -4.59 -15.48 13.59
C SER A 258 -4.99 -14.83 12.26
N LEU A 259 -4.85 -13.52 12.19
CA LEU A 259 -4.92 -12.72 10.97
C LEU A 259 -3.50 -12.38 10.49
N ASN A 260 -3.36 -11.97 9.23
CA ASN A 260 -2.15 -11.30 8.79
C ASN A 260 -1.90 -10.06 9.66
N VAL A 261 -0.66 -9.85 10.10
CA VAL A 261 -0.32 -8.78 11.05
C VAL A 261 -0.66 -7.38 10.54
N GLY A 262 -0.44 -7.10 9.25
CA GLY A 262 -0.82 -5.82 8.64
C GLY A 262 -2.33 -5.60 8.62
N VAL A 263 -3.11 -6.67 8.38
CA VAL A 263 -4.58 -6.64 8.44
C VAL A 263 -5.06 -6.41 9.88
N ALA A 264 -4.52 -7.17 10.83
CA ALA A 264 -4.84 -7.02 12.26
C ALA A 264 -4.55 -5.60 12.75
N PHE A 265 -3.39 -5.06 12.37
CA PHE A 265 -3.00 -3.70 12.69
C PHE A 265 -3.96 -2.66 12.10
N GLY A 266 -4.39 -2.83 10.84
CA GLY A 266 -5.36 -1.93 10.20
C GLY A 266 -6.71 -1.91 10.93
N ILE A 267 -7.22 -3.07 11.34
CA ILE A 267 -8.47 -3.20 12.12
C ILE A 267 -8.33 -2.48 13.47
N LEU A 268 -7.21 -2.66 14.16
CA LEU A 268 -6.94 -1.99 15.43
C LEU A 268 -6.86 -0.47 15.25
N MET A 269 -6.08 0.01 14.29
CA MET A 269 -5.89 1.44 14.06
C MET A 269 -7.20 2.15 13.74
N GLN A 270 -8.07 1.54 12.92
CA GLN A 270 -9.39 2.09 12.63
C GLN A 270 -10.20 2.30 13.91
N LYS A 271 -10.21 1.31 14.82
CA LYS A 271 -10.94 1.42 16.09
C LYS A 271 -10.31 2.43 17.06
N TRP A 272 -8.99 2.51 17.06
CA TRP A 272 -8.29 3.47 17.89
C TRP A 272 -8.59 4.89 17.44
N VAL A 273 -8.45 5.19 16.14
CA VAL A 273 -8.78 6.50 15.57
C VAL A 273 -10.24 6.89 15.81
N GLU A 274 -11.20 5.99 15.56
CA GLU A 274 -12.61 6.23 15.89
C GLU A 274 -12.83 6.63 17.36
N SER A 275 -12.03 6.08 18.27
CA SER A 275 -12.12 6.41 19.70
C SER A 275 -11.54 7.77 20.03
N LEU A 276 -10.50 8.20 19.29
CA LEU A 276 -9.89 9.52 19.45
C LEU A 276 -10.82 10.62 18.94
N GLU A 277 -11.38 10.46 17.75
CA GLU A 277 -12.30 11.41 17.14
C GLU A 277 -13.60 11.60 17.95
N LYS A 278 -14.11 10.52 18.58
CA LYS A 278 -15.31 10.60 19.43
C LYS A 278 -15.08 11.29 20.79
N ASN A 279 -13.84 11.40 21.24
CA ASN A 279 -13.49 12.03 22.51
C ASN A 279 -13.14 13.51 22.37
N ASP A 280 -13.08 14.03 21.15
CA ASP A 280 -12.85 15.46 20.86
C ASP A 280 -14.15 16.27 20.72
N PHE A 281 -15.31 15.63 20.92
CA PHE A 281 -16.64 16.21 21.04
C PHE A 281 -17.19 15.94 22.44
#